data_57fb4de37d6237945efe1cc15f1199c8
#
_entry.id   57fb4de37d6237945efe1cc15f1199c8
#
_cell.length_a   1.000
_cell.length_b   1.000
_cell.length_c   1.000
_cell.angle_alpha   90.00
_cell.angle_beta   90.00
_cell.angle_gamma   90.00
#
_symmetry.space_group_name_H-M   'P 1'
#
loop_
_entity.id
_entity.type
_entity.pdbx_description
1 polymer ?
#
loop_
_entity_poly.entity_id
_entity_poly.type
_entity_poly.pdbx_seq_one_letter_code
_entity_poly.pdbx_strand_id
1 'polypeptide(L)'
;MLGILKDHNVKKMVKSKSMLTEECEMNPYLEQHGIDVVETDLGERIIQLLGQKPSHIVMPAIHLKREEVGKMFEEKGISKEIGNYDPTYLTRCARHHLRDQFMEAGAGMTGCNFGVAATGDCVVCTNEGNADMTTSMPKLHIVAMGIEKLVPDYESLAVFQRLLCRCGTGQPTTTYTSHFRQARPGAEMHVVLVDNGRSDILADKEHWQTLKCMRCGACMNTCLLYTSPSPRDISGSRMPSSA
;
A
#
# COMPACT_ATOMS: atom_id res chain seq x y z
N MET A 1 -3.32 17.02 2.36
CA MET A 1 -4.23 15.85 2.58
C MET A 1 -5.24 16.10 3.69
N LEU A 2 -4.85 16.36 4.94
CA LEU A 2 -5.81 16.60 6.05
C LEU A 2 -6.82 17.73 5.74
N GLY A 3 -6.39 18.83 5.08
CA GLY A 3 -7.29 19.90 4.62
C GLY A 3 -8.38 19.35 3.70
N ILE A 4 -8.01 18.62 2.66
CA ILE A 4 -8.96 17.99 1.72
C ILE A 4 -9.99 17.12 2.46
N LEU A 5 -9.56 16.28 3.40
CA LEU A 5 -10.45 15.42 4.17
C LEU A 5 -11.40 16.21 5.06
N LYS A 6 -10.93 17.31 5.67
CA LYS A 6 -11.76 18.21 6.50
C LYS A 6 -12.78 18.99 5.68
N ASP A 7 -12.38 19.49 4.52
CA ASP A 7 -13.26 20.24 3.62
C ASP A 7 -14.45 19.38 3.14
N HIS A 8 -14.23 18.07 3.03
CA HIS A 8 -15.26 17.09 2.67
C HIS A 8 -15.92 16.40 3.88
N ASN A 9 -15.67 16.85 5.10
CA ASN A 9 -16.19 16.26 6.34
C ASN A 9 -15.94 14.74 6.47
N VAL A 10 -14.84 14.24 5.94
CA VAL A 10 -14.49 12.82 5.98
C VAL A 10 -14.15 12.42 7.42
N LYS A 11 -14.78 11.33 7.90
CA LYS A 11 -14.48 10.71 9.19
C LYS A 11 -13.79 9.36 9.04
N LYS A 12 -14.06 8.66 7.94
CA LYS A 12 -13.47 7.36 7.62
C LYS A 12 -12.91 7.38 6.21
N MET A 13 -11.69 6.88 6.06
CA MET A 13 -11.00 6.74 4.80
C MET A 13 -10.52 5.31 4.62
N VAL A 14 -10.82 4.70 3.48
CA VAL A 14 -10.21 3.43 3.04
C VAL A 14 -8.93 3.69 2.27
N LYS A 15 -7.90 2.90 2.52
CA LYS A 15 -6.58 3.12 1.92
C LYS A 15 -6.06 1.83 1.32
N SER A 16 -5.74 1.84 0.03
CA SER A 16 -4.91 0.80 -0.54
C SER A 16 -3.45 1.05 -0.19
N LYS A 17 -2.68 -0.02 -0.14
CA LYS A 17 -1.25 0.00 0.21
C LYS A 17 -0.48 1.17 -0.39
N SER A 18 0.27 1.88 0.44
CA SER A 18 1.17 2.93 0.00
C SER A 18 2.38 3.05 0.92
N MET A 19 3.53 2.59 0.45
CA MET A 19 4.81 2.71 1.16
C MET A 19 5.19 4.16 1.46
N LEU A 20 4.83 5.09 0.55
CA LEU A 20 5.08 6.51 0.72
C LEU A 20 4.36 7.08 1.96
N THR A 21 3.11 6.68 2.15
CA THR A 21 2.31 7.18 3.28
C THR A 21 2.72 6.55 4.60
N GLU A 22 3.28 5.35 4.58
CA GLU A 22 3.91 4.72 5.74
C GLU A 22 5.21 5.45 6.12
N GLU A 23 6.03 5.78 5.11
CA GLU A 23 7.24 6.59 5.28
C GLU A 23 6.95 7.94 5.95
N CYS A 24 5.82 8.56 5.61
CA CYS A 24 5.37 9.84 6.16
C CYS A 24 4.58 9.69 7.48
N GLU A 25 4.43 8.50 8.04
CA GLU A 25 3.63 8.21 9.23
C GLU A 25 2.20 8.78 9.14
N MET A 26 1.61 8.71 7.96
CA MET A 26 0.35 9.38 7.65
C MET A 26 -0.84 8.84 8.45
N ASN A 27 -0.93 7.50 8.63
CA ASN A 27 -2.05 6.91 9.34
C ASN A 27 -2.14 7.42 10.79
N PRO A 28 -1.08 7.34 11.63
CA PRO A 28 -1.12 7.89 12.97
C PRO A 28 -1.45 9.38 13.01
N TYR A 29 -0.92 10.14 12.05
CA TYR A 29 -1.21 11.57 11.95
C TYR A 29 -2.70 11.85 11.70
N LEU A 30 -3.32 11.14 10.78
CA LEU A 30 -4.75 11.31 10.46
C LEU A 30 -5.66 10.83 11.59
N GLU A 31 -5.31 9.72 12.23
CA GLU A 31 -6.04 9.17 13.37
C GLU A 31 -6.04 10.14 14.57
N GLN A 32 -4.91 10.80 14.86
CA GLN A 32 -4.82 11.87 15.87
C GLN A 32 -5.74 13.07 15.55
N HIS A 33 -6.10 13.25 14.27
CA HIS A 33 -7.01 14.30 13.84
C HIS A 33 -8.46 13.80 13.64
N GLY A 34 -8.79 12.61 14.14
CA GLY A 34 -10.13 12.07 14.15
C GLY A 34 -10.60 11.47 12.82
N ILE A 35 -9.68 11.07 11.96
CA ILE A 35 -9.95 10.33 10.72
C ILE A 35 -9.64 8.85 10.95
N ASP A 36 -10.66 7.99 10.86
CA ASP A 36 -10.48 6.54 10.89
C ASP A 36 -9.88 6.05 9.56
N VAL A 37 -8.65 5.54 9.60
CA VAL A 37 -7.94 5.06 8.41
C VAL A 37 -7.95 3.54 8.37
N VAL A 38 -8.59 2.96 7.36
CA VAL A 38 -8.75 1.51 7.18
C VAL A 38 -7.86 1.03 6.04
N GLU A 39 -6.85 0.24 6.35
CA GLU A 39 -6.05 -0.47 5.34
C GLU A 39 -6.90 -1.54 4.65
N THR A 40 -6.82 -1.61 3.33
CA THR A 40 -7.66 -2.51 2.53
C THR A 40 -6.89 -3.64 1.84
N ASP A 41 -5.57 -3.56 1.78
CA ASP A 41 -4.72 -4.70 1.46
C ASP A 41 -4.75 -5.69 2.62
N LEU A 42 -4.87 -6.98 2.34
CA LEU A 42 -5.04 -8.00 3.38
C LEU A 42 -3.86 -8.03 4.34
N GLY A 43 -2.64 -7.96 3.82
CA GLY A 43 -1.44 -7.98 4.64
C GLY A 43 -1.33 -6.77 5.55
N GLU A 44 -1.53 -5.57 5.02
CA GLU A 44 -1.55 -4.32 5.79
C GLU A 44 -2.69 -4.28 6.81
N ARG A 45 -3.86 -4.82 6.44
CA ARG A 45 -5.00 -4.87 7.38
C ARG A 45 -4.71 -5.77 8.57
N ILE A 46 -4.10 -6.93 8.34
CA ILE A 46 -3.67 -7.84 9.42
C ILE A 46 -2.69 -7.12 10.35
N ILE A 47 -1.68 -6.48 9.81
CA ILE A 47 -0.67 -5.73 10.57
C ILE A 47 -1.31 -4.58 11.36
N GLN A 48 -2.23 -3.83 10.73
CA GLN A 48 -2.97 -2.75 11.37
C GLN A 48 -3.80 -3.28 12.56
N LEU A 49 -4.53 -4.37 12.38
CA LEU A 49 -5.34 -4.98 13.43
C LEU A 49 -4.53 -5.51 14.62
N LEU A 50 -3.29 -5.94 14.37
CA LEU A 50 -2.33 -6.37 15.40
C LEU A 50 -1.56 -5.21 16.02
N GLY A 51 -1.64 -3.99 15.47
CA GLY A 51 -0.84 -2.85 15.93
C GLY A 51 0.67 -3.04 15.73
N GLN A 52 1.07 -3.81 14.71
CA GLN A 52 2.47 -4.10 14.38
C GLN A 52 2.98 -3.24 13.22
N LYS A 53 4.30 -3.25 13.00
CA LYS A 53 4.92 -2.69 11.81
C LYS A 53 5.05 -3.77 10.73
N PRO A 54 4.96 -3.42 9.43
CA PRO A 54 5.17 -4.36 8.34
C PRO A 54 6.60 -4.93 8.37
N SER A 55 6.74 -6.22 8.08
CA SER A 55 8.05 -6.90 8.05
C SER A 55 8.65 -7.01 6.65
N HIS A 56 7.89 -6.74 5.61
CA HIS A 56 8.32 -6.81 4.21
C HIS A 56 7.56 -5.79 3.35
N ILE A 57 8.22 -5.25 2.32
CA ILE A 57 7.65 -4.24 1.42
C ILE A 57 6.44 -4.78 0.65
N VAL A 58 6.54 -6.00 0.11
CA VAL A 58 5.49 -6.60 -0.75
C VAL A 58 4.52 -7.44 0.07
N MET A 59 5.02 -8.16 1.06
CA MET A 59 4.26 -9.10 1.90
C MET A 59 4.39 -8.73 3.39
N PRO A 60 3.70 -7.70 3.86
CA PRO A 60 3.95 -7.11 5.19
C PRO A 60 3.70 -8.07 6.36
N ALA A 61 2.80 -9.03 6.20
CA ALA A 61 2.43 -10.01 7.21
C ALA A 61 3.13 -11.39 7.04
N ILE A 62 4.20 -11.49 6.23
CA ILE A 62 4.86 -12.76 5.91
C ILE A 62 5.43 -13.49 7.15
N HIS A 63 5.69 -12.78 8.23
CA HIS A 63 6.21 -13.34 9.50
C HIS A 63 5.14 -14.04 10.34
N LEU A 64 3.86 -13.90 9.97
CA LEU A 64 2.74 -14.46 10.71
C LEU A 64 2.31 -15.81 10.14
N LYS A 65 1.96 -16.73 11.02
CA LYS A 65 1.32 -17.99 10.66
C LYS A 65 -0.20 -17.79 10.52
N ARG A 66 -0.84 -18.61 9.69
CA ARG A 66 -2.31 -18.56 9.49
C ARG A 66 -3.09 -18.74 10.79
N GLU A 67 -2.55 -19.54 11.74
CA GLU A 67 -3.16 -19.77 13.04
C GLU A 67 -3.16 -18.49 13.91
N GLU A 68 -2.11 -17.68 13.79
CA GLU A 68 -2.02 -16.38 14.51
C GLU A 68 -3.00 -15.37 13.91
N VAL A 69 -3.11 -15.33 12.58
CA VAL A 69 -4.10 -14.49 11.89
C VAL A 69 -5.53 -14.93 12.24
N GLY A 70 -5.81 -16.24 12.26
CA GLY A 70 -7.12 -16.76 12.59
C GLY A 70 -7.53 -16.42 14.01
N LYS A 71 -6.67 -16.58 15.00
CA LYS A 71 -6.92 -16.21 16.39
C LYS A 71 -7.21 -14.70 16.53
N MET A 72 -6.42 -13.86 15.86
CA MET A 72 -6.66 -12.42 15.86
C MET A 72 -8.03 -12.08 15.23
N PHE A 73 -8.42 -12.76 14.14
CA PHE A 73 -9.74 -12.56 13.54
C PHE A 73 -10.88 -12.99 14.48
N GLU A 74 -10.70 -14.06 15.25
CA GLU A 74 -11.66 -14.48 16.30
C GLU A 74 -11.77 -13.39 17.38
N GLU A 75 -10.65 -12.93 17.93
CA GLU A 75 -10.59 -11.90 18.97
C GLU A 75 -11.22 -10.57 18.51
N LYS A 76 -11.09 -10.22 17.25
CA LYS A 76 -11.68 -9.02 16.66
C LYS A 76 -13.11 -9.21 16.15
N GLY A 77 -13.69 -10.41 16.29
CA GLY A 77 -15.04 -10.73 15.82
C GLY A 77 -15.19 -10.74 14.29
N ILE A 78 -14.09 -10.86 13.57
CA ILE A 78 -14.05 -10.95 12.09
C ILE A 78 -14.36 -12.38 11.65
N SER A 79 -13.80 -13.39 12.33
CA SER A 79 -14.14 -14.79 12.16
C SER A 79 -15.25 -15.20 13.12
N LYS A 80 -16.23 -15.97 12.62
CA LYS A 80 -17.33 -16.53 13.41
C LYS A 80 -17.06 -17.98 13.83
N GLU A 81 -16.22 -18.70 13.09
CA GLU A 81 -15.87 -20.11 13.34
C GLU A 81 -14.57 -20.17 14.11
N ILE A 82 -14.65 -20.61 15.35
CA ILE A 82 -13.48 -20.77 16.24
C ILE A 82 -12.65 -21.98 15.77
N GLY A 83 -11.31 -21.78 15.63
CA GLY A 83 -10.38 -22.83 15.24
C GLY A 83 -10.37 -23.13 13.73
N ASN A 84 -11.14 -22.42 12.91
CA ASN A 84 -11.07 -22.56 11.46
C ASN A 84 -10.02 -21.61 10.89
N TYR A 85 -8.82 -22.14 10.60
CA TYR A 85 -7.68 -21.39 10.06
C TYR A 85 -7.43 -21.71 8.58
N ASP A 86 -8.44 -22.21 7.87
CA ASP A 86 -8.37 -22.38 6.41
C ASP A 86 -8.15 -21.03 5.72
N PRO A 87 -7.12 -20.89 4.87
CA PRO A 87 -6.82 -19.60 4.21
C PRO A 87 -7.98 -19.03 3.38
N THR A 88 -8.77 -19.91 2.74
CA THR A 88 -9.93 -19.49 1.94
C THR A 88 -11.02 -18.93 2.83
N TYR A 89 -11.26 -19.58 3.98
CA TYR A 89 -12.22 -19.11 4.99
C TYR A 89 -11.79 -17.75 5.56
N LEU A 90 -10.54 -17.62 6.00
CA LEU A 90 -10.01 -16.36 6.56
C LEU A 90 -10.07 -15.22 5.54
N THR A 91 -9.73 -15.48 4.27
CA THR A 91 -9.84 -14.49 3.19
C THR A 91 -11.30 -14.04 2.98
N ARG A 92 -12.26 -14.96 3.05
CA ARG A 92 -13.70 -14.61 2.98
C ARG A 92 -14.14 -13.77 4.17
N CYS A 93 -13.68 -14.08 5.38
CA CYS A 93 -13.95 -13.28 6.57
C CYS A 93 -13.44 -11.84 6.40
N ALA A 94 -12.19 -11.68 5.96
CA ALA A 94 -11.61 -10.37 5.66
C ALA A 94 -12.39 -9.62 4.57
N ARG A 95 -12.79 -10.30 3.50
CA ARG A 95 -13.61 -9.72 2.44
C ARG A 95 -14.94 -9.17 2.96
N HIS A 96 -15.63 -9.93 3.80
CA HIS A 96 -16.90 -9.48 4.38
C HIS A 96 -16.69 -8.29 5.32
N HIS A 97 -15.69 -8.36 6.18
CA HIS A 97 -15.34 -7.28 7.08
C HIS A 97 -14.99 -5.98 6.34
N LEU A 98 -14.16 -6.06 5.29
CA LEU A 98 -13.77 -4.89 4.52
C LEU A 98 -14.90 -4.31 3.66
N ARG A 99 -15.89 -5.13 3.28
CA ARG A 99 -17.03 -4.65 2.48
C ARG A 99 -17.75 -3.48 3.16
N ASP A 100 -18.04 -3.63 4.44
CA ASP A 100 -18.72 -2.58 5.21
C ASP A 100 -17.85 -1.33 5.32
N GLN A 101 -16.55 -1.50 5.51
CA GLN A 101 -15.58 -0.40 5.54
C GLN A 101 -15.57 0.40 4.22
N PHE A 102 -15.61 -0.28 3.07
CA PHE A 102 -15.70 0.38 1.77
C PHE A 102 -17.01 1.16 1.58
N MET A 103 -18.13 0.61 2.06
CA MET A 103 -19.45 1.24 1.93
C MET A 103 -19.60 2.48 2.80
N GLU A 104 -18.95 2.51 3.95
CA GLU A 104 -19.00 3.61 4.91
C GLU A 104 -17.97 4.72 4.64
N ALA A 105 -16.99 4.45 3.80
CA ALA A 105 -15.88 5.37 3.58
C ALA A 105 -16.32 6.66 2.86
N GLY A 106 -15.97 7.80 3.44
CA GLY A 106 -16.13 9.12 2.81
C GLY A 106 -15.05 9.44 1.78
N ALA A 107 -13.89 8.81 1.91
CA ALA A 107 -12.77 8.98 0.98
C ALA A 107 -12.05 7.65 0.74
N GLY A 108 -11.44 7.53 -0.43
CA GLY A 108 -10.51 6.48 -0.77
C GLY A 108 -9.14 7.05 -1.09
N MET A 109 -8.09 6.40 -0.62
CA MET A 109 -6.73 6.80 -0.90
C MET A 109 -5.94 5.66 -1.54
N THR A 110 -5.20 5.99 -2.58
CA THR A 110 -4.24 5.08 -3.21
C THR A 110 -2.83 5.65 -3.17
N GLY A 111 -1.84 4.76 -3.16
CA GLY A 111 -0.52 5.12 -3.64
C GLY A 111 -0.52 5.30 -5.17
N CYS A 112 0.66 5.52 -5.72
CA CYS A 112 0.87 5.56 -7.15
C CYS A 112 2.19 4.85 -7.46
N ASN A 113 2.14 3.80 -8.27
CA ASN A 113 3.35 3.10 -8.70
C ASN A 113 4.13 3.93 -9.72
N PHE A 114 3.41 4.56 -10.66
CA PHE A 114 4.00 5.42 -11.70
C PHE A 114 3.05 6.56 -12.05
N GLY A 115 3.60 7.75 -12.28
CA GLY A 115 2.90 8.89 -12.86
C GLY A 115 3.41 9.10 -14.29
N VAL A 116 2.51 9.15 -15.28
CA VAL A 116 2.88 9.37 -16.69
C VAL A 116 2.83 10.87 -16.99
N ALA A 117 3.98 11.51 -17.13
CA ALA A 117 4.09 12.96 -17.29
C ALA A 117 3.37 13.47 -18.55
N ALA A 118 3.46 12.73 -19.66
CA ALA A 118 2.84 13.13 -20.93
C ALA A 118 1.31 13.21 -20.86
N THR A 119 0.65 12.47 -19.95
CA THR A 119 -0.80 12.33 -19.93
C THR A 119 -1.45 12.69 -18.60
N GLY A 120 -0.66 12.78 -17.53
CA GLY A 120 -1.14 12.99 -16.16
C GLY A 120 -1.74 11.74 -15.52
N ASP A 121 -1.57 10.55 -16.10
CA ASP A 121 -2.09 9.32 -15.52
C ASP A 121 -1.35 8.93 -14.24
N CYS A 122 -2.10 8.62 -13.21
CA CYS A 122 -1.64 7.92 -12.02
C CYS A 122 -1.89 6.42 -12.19
N VAL A 123 -0.84 5.61 -12.15
CA VAL A 123 -0.91 4.17 -12.40
C VAL A 123 -0.75 3.40 -11.10
N VAL A 124 -1.72 2.53 -10.81
CA VAL A 124 -1.72 1.65 -9.63
C VAL A 124 -1.66 0.20 -10.10
N CYS A 125 -0.64 -0.53 -9.64
CA CYS A 125 -0.44 -1.95 -9.92
C CYS A 125 -0.74 -2.76 -8.66
N THR A 126 -1.67 -3.71 -8.73
CA THR A 126 -2.05 -4.54 -7.60
C THR A 126 -2.50 -5.92 -8.04
N ASN A 127 -2.45 -6.89 -7.14
CA ASN A 127 -3.00 -8.24 -7.35
C ASN A 127 -4.36 -8.44 -6.68
N GLU A 128 -4.83 -7.46 -5.95
CA GLU A 128 -6.10 -7.46 -5.24
C GLU A 128 -7.05 -6.41 -5.80
N GLY A 129 -8.36 -6.65 -5.71
CA GLY A 129 -9.38 -5.67 -6.14
C GLY A 129 -9.59 -4.50 -5.18
N ASN A 130 -8.79 -4.40 -4.13
CA ASN A 130 -8.90 -3.38 -3.08
C ASN A 130 -8.69 -1.96 -3.60
N ALA A 131 -7.72 -1.74 -4.50
CA ALA A 131 -7.48 -0.43 -5.08
C ALA A 131 -8.67 0.04 -5.93
N ASP A 132 -9.25 -0.85 -6.74
CA ASP A 132 -10.44 -0.52 -7.54
C ASP A 132 -11.64 -0.18 -6.67
N MET A 133 -11.86 -0.91 -5.58
CA MET A 133 -12.91 -0.59 -4.61
C MET A 133 -12.62 0.70 -3.85
N THR A 134 -11.37 0.95 -3.47
CA THR A 134 -10.95 2.19 -2.82
C THR A 134 -11.22 3.42 -3.69
N THR A 135 -11.08 3.31 -5.00
CA THR A 135 -11.29 4.41 -5.95
C THR A 135 -12.72 4.53 -6.45
N SER A 136 -13.48 3.43 -6.48
CA SER A 136 -14.82 3.39 -7.08
C SER A 136 -15.96 3.54 -6.08
N MET A 137 -15.78 3.18 -4.82
CA MET A 137 -16.84 3.25 -3.81
C MET A 137 -17.01 4.68 -3.25
N PRO A 138 -15.97 5.32 -2.68
CA PRO A 138 -16.07 6.70 -2.21
C PRO A 138 -16.16 7.70 -3.37
N LYS A 139 -16.76 8.87 -3.11
CA LYS A 139 -16.79 9.97 -4.11
C LYS A 139 -15.51 10.80 -4.14
N LEU A 140 -14.71 10.74 -3.11
CA LEU A 140 -13.42 11.43 -3.01
C LEU A 140 -12.28 10.43 -3.15
N HIS A 141 -11.47 10.58 -4.18
CA HIS A 141 -10.25 9.79 -4.39
C HIS A 141 -9.01 10.67 -4.19
N ILE A 142 -8.11 10.25 -3.32
CA ILE A 142 -6.83 10.93 -3.08
C ILE A 142 -5.70 9.99 -3.50
N VAL A 143 -4.85 10.46 -4.41
CA VAL A 143 -3.63 9.75 -4.85
C VAL A 143 -2.44 10.37 -4.13
N ALA A 144 -1.65 9.57 -3.41
CA ALA A 144 -0.36 10.00 -2.86
C ALA A 144 0.78 9.46 -3.73
N MET A 145 1.57 10.36 -4.33
CA MET A 145 2.62 10.01 -5.25
C MET A 145 3.93 10.71 -4.88
N GLY A 146 5.02 9.94 -4.74
CA GLY A 146 6.36 10.52 -4.65
C GLY A 146 6.80 11.10 -5.99
N ILE A 147 7.50 12.22 -5.97
CA ILE A 147 7.94 12.89 -7.21
C ILE A 147 8.87 12.01 -8.05
N GLU A 148 9.55 11.03 -7.44
CA GLU A 148 10.42 10.06 -8.10
C GLU A 148 9.65 8.99 -8.91
N LYS A 149 8.32 8.96 -8.82
CA LYS A 149 7.50 7.99 -9.55
C LYS A 149 7.10 8.43 -10.95
N LEU A 150 7.52 9.62 -11.36
CA LEU A 150 7.23 10.13 -12.70
C LEU A 150 8.04 9.38 -13.76
N VAL A 151 7.33 8.94 -14.79
CA VAL A 151 7.90 8.42 -16.04
C VAL A 151 7.45 9.31 -17.20
N PRO A 152 8.26 9.51 -18.26
CA PRO A 152 7.95 10.47 -19.31
C PRO A 152 6.69 10.09 -20.10
N ASP A 153 6.53 8.82 -20.45
CA ASP A 153 5.54 8.34 -21.41
C ASP A 153 5.12 6.87 -21.16
N TYR A 154 4.20 6.36 -21.97
CA TYR A 154 3.74 4.97 -21.90
C TYR A 154 4.78 3.94 -22.36
N GLU A 155 5.72 4.29 -23.22
CA GLU A 155 6.77 3.38 -23.66
C GLU A 155 7.69 3.06 -22.48
N SER A 156 8.07 4.09 -21.75
CA SER A 156 8.82 3.95 -20.49
C SER A 156 8.04 3.18 -19.45
N LEU A 157 6.74 3.49 -19.28
CA LEU A 157 5.86 2.78 -18.35
C LEU A 157 5.79 1.28 -18.66
N ALA A 158 5.70 0.90 -19.93
CA ALA A 158 5.61 -0.51 -20.34
C ALA A 158 6.85 -1.33 -19.92
N VAL A 159 8.02 -0.72 -19.85
CA VAL A 159 9.24 -1.35 -19.33
C VAL A 159 9.11 -1.59 -17.83
N PHE A 160 8.72 -0.55 -17.08
CA PHE A 160 8.61 -0.64 -15.62
C PHE A 160 7.50 -1.59 -15.16
N GLN A 161 6.38 -1.65 -15.85
CA GLN A 161 5.30 -2.60 -15.55
C GLN A 161 5.75 -4.05 -15.64
N ARG A 162 6.53 -4.39 -16.69
CA ARG A 162 7.10 -5.74 -16.84
C ARG A 162 8.12 -6.06 -15.74
N LEU A 163 8.94 -5.09 -15.37
CA LEU A 163 9.94 -5.27 -14.32
C LEU A 163 9.29 -5.39 -12.94
N LEU A 164 8.32 -4.54 -12.63
CA LEU A 164 7.70 -4.48 -11.29
C LEU A 164 7.15 -5.85 -10.87
N CYS A 165 6.27 -6.43 -11.66
CA CYS A 165 5.62 -7.69 -11.29
C CYS A 165 6.58 -8.88 -11.29
N ARG A 166 7.51 -8.95 -12.24
CA ARG A 166 8.51 -10.03 -12.30
C ARG A 166 9.49 -9.97 -11.14
N CYS A 167 9.96 -8.77 -10.81
CA CYS A 167 10.90 -8.57 -9.71
C CYS A 167 10.23 -8.72 -8.34
N GLY A 168 8.97 -8.33 -8.22
CA GLY A 168 8.24 -8.38 -6.94
C GLY A 168 7.76 -9.78 -6.57
N THR A 169 7.08 -10.45 -7.49
CA THR A 169 6.36 -11.70 -7.23
C THR A 169 6.61 -12.81 -8.26
N GLY A 170 7.48 -12.59 -9.24
CA GLY A 170 7.72 -13.55 -10.33
C GLY A 170 6.60 -13.65 -11.36
N GLN A 171 5.58 -12.81 -11.28
CA GLN A 171 4.46 -12.80 -12.21
C GLN A 171 4.83 -12.14 -13.54
N PRO A 172 4.25 -12.56 -14.68
CA PRO A 172 4.43 -11.89 -15.97
C PRO A 172 3.79 -10.49 -15.99
N THR A 173 2.62 -10.33 -15.33
CA THR A 173 1.89 -9.07 -15.16
C THR A 173 1.20 -9.06 -13.80
N THR A 174 0.87 -7.89 -13.26
CA THR A 174 -0.05 -7.76 -12.12
C THR A 174 -1.47 -8.08 -12.56
N THR A 175 -2.30 -8.57 -11.64
CA THR A 175 -3.71 -8.89 -11.92
C THR A 175 -4.48 -7.65 -12.35
N TYR A 176 -4.24 -6.52 -11.72
CA TYR A 176 -4.84 -5.23 -12.03
C TYR A 176 -3.76 -4.20 -12.30
N THR A 177 -3.94 -3.42 -13.34
CA THR A 177 -3.16 -2.21 -13.62
C THR A 177 -4.14 -1.13 -14.00
N SER A 178 -4.43 -0.24 -13.05
CA SER A 178 -5.46 0.78 -13.20
C SER A 178 -4.83 2.13 -13.48
N HIS A 179 -5.40 2.87 -14.44
CA HIS A 179 -4.96 4.19 -14.86
C HIS A 179 -6.01 5.21 -14.46
N PHE A 180 -5.61 6.19 -13.64
CA PHE A 180 -6.48 7.26 -13.17
C PHE A 180 -5.97 8.60 -13.70
N ARG A 181 -6.68 9.19 -14.66
CA ARG A 181 -6.34 10.50 -15.23
C ARG A 181 -7.23 11.61 -14.68
N GLN A 182 -8.46 11.27 -14.37
CA GLN A 182 -9.45 12.22 -13.89
C GLN A 182 -10.45 11.54 -12.96
N ALA A 183 -11.18 12.34 -12.21
CA ALA A 183 -12.29 11.86 -11.43
C ALA A 183 -13.39 11.27 -12.32
N ARG A 184 -14.05 10.22 -11.83
CA ARG A 184 -15.29 9.73 -12.46
C ARG A 184 -16.43 10.75 -12.31
N PRO A 185 -17.48 10.70 -13.15
CA PRO A 185 -18.61 11.62 -13.04
C PRO A 185 -19.22 11.64 -11.63
N GLY A 186 -19.39 12.82 -11.06
CA GLY A 186 -19.96 13.02 -9.72
C GLY A 186 -19.02 12.67 -8.57
N ALA A 187 -17.73 12.54 -8.83
CA ALA A 187 -16.68 12.34 -7.85
C ALA A 187 -15.54 13.36 -8.02
N GLU A 188 -14.66 13.41 -7.04
CA GLU A 188 -13.46 14.26 -7.06
C GLU A 188 -12.21 13.43 -6.94
N MET A 189 -11.12 13.89 -7.55
CA MET A 189 -9.80 13.26 -7.49
C MET A 189 -8.74 14.33 -7.19
N HIS A 190 -7.92 14.05 -6.20
CA HIS A 190 -6.80 14.91 -5.84
C HIS A 190 -5.50 14.10 -5.92
N VAL A 191 -4.48 14.67 -6.54
CA VAL A 191 -3.13 14.09 -6.57
C VAL A 191 -2.23 14.90 -5.65
N VAL A 192 -1.72 14.26 -4.62
CA VAL A 192 -0.78 14.86 -3.65
C VAL A 192 0.62 14.40 -4.01
N LEU A 193 1.41 15.31 -4.56
CA LEU A 193 2.82 15.08 -4.84
C LEU A 193 3.64 15.28 -3.57
N VAL A 194 4.46 14.29 -3.25
CA VAL A 194 5.25 14.25 -2.01
C VAL A 194 6.73 14.27 -2.37
N ASP A 195 7.44 15.27 -1.89
CA ASP A 195 8.89 15.35 -1.98
C ASP A 195 9.56 14.53 -0.87
N ASN A 196 9.31 14.87 0.38
CA ASN A 196 9.89 14.21 1.57
C ASN A 196 11.40 13.97 1.45
N GLY A 197 12.14 15.02 1.07
CA GLY A 197 13.60 14.98 0.90
C GLY A 197 14.12 14.37 -0.40
N ARG A 198 13.25 14.03 -1.36
CA ARG A 198 13.66 13.48 -2.66
C ARG A 198 14.43 14.48 -3.50
N SER A 199 14.08 15.74 -3.40
CA SER A 199 14.83 16.83 -4.06
C SER A 199 16.26 16.94 -3.52
N ASP A 200 16.46 16.78 -2.22
CA ASP A 200 17.78 16.80 -1.61
C ASP A 200 18.61 15.58 -2.04
N ILE A 201 18.00 14.39 -2.08
CA ILE A 201 18.64 13.19 -2.59
C ILE A 201 19.00 13.34 -4.07
N LEU A 202 18.16 13.98 -4.87
CA LEU A 202 18.45 14.23 -6.29
C LEU A 202 19.67 15.13 -6.47
N ALA A 203 19.88 16.09 -5.59
CA ALA A 203 21.04 16.98 -5.58
C ALA A 203 22.33 16.31 -5.09
N ASP A 204 22.21 15.20 -4.36
CA ASP A 204 23.36 14.45 -3.85
C ASP A 204 23.99 13.57 -4.94
N LYS A 205 25.25 13.89 -5.28
CA LYS A 205 25.99 13.19 -6.36
C LYS A 205 26.28 11.72 -6.06
N GLU A 206 26.30 11.32 -4.81
CA GLU A 206 26.60 9.95 -4.38
C GLU A 206 25.32 9.10 -4.30
N HIS A 207 24.20 9.67 -3.84
CA HIS A 207 23.00 8.91 -3.48
C HIS A 207 21.81 9.09 -4.43
N TRP A 208 21.84 10.01 -5.41
CA TRP A 208 20.72 10.30 -6.32
C TRP A 208 20.15 9.04 -7.03
N GLN A 209 21.00 8.04 -7.26
CA GLN A 209 20.56 6.81 -7.93
C GLN A 209 19.55 6.01 -7.08
N THR A 210 19.46 6.23 -5.79
CA THR A 210 18.46 5.58 -4.93
C THR A 210 17.03 5.93 -5.34
N LEU A 211 16.82 7.10 -5.95
CA LEU A 211 15.52 7.52 -6.48
C LEU A 211 15.03 6.69 -7.66
N LYS A 212 15.91 5.92 -8.32
CA LYS A 212 15.52 4.97 -9.37
C LYS A 212 14.79 3.74 -8.83
N CYS A 213 14.72 3.57 -7.51
CA CYS A 213 14.06 2.45 -6.87
C CYS A 213 12.55 2.50 -7.10
N MET A 214 12.01 1.52 -7.85
CA MET A 214 10.56 1.37 -8.06
C MET A 214 9.85 0.61 -6.92
N ARG A 215 10.59 0.22 -5.88
CA ARG A 215 10.11 -0.51 -4.69
C ARG A 215 9.49 -1.88 -5.00
N CYS A 216 10.07 -2.62 -5.94
CA CYS A 216 9.63 -3.98 -6.29
C CYS A 216 10.00 -5.05 -5.24
N GLY A 217 10.91 -4.77 -4.31
CA GLY A 217 11.34 -5.74 -3.30
C GLY A 217 12.34 -6.81 -3.77
N ALA A 218 12.80 -6.78 -5.03
CA ALA A 218 13.73 -7.78 -5.57
C ALA A 218 15.03 -7.91 -4.77
N CYS A 219 15.58 -6.79 -4.30
CA CYS A 219 16.78 -6.78 -3.47
C CYS A 219 16.55 -7.53 -2.14
N MET A 220 15.38 -7.39 -1.53
CA MET A 220 15.03 -8.10 -0.29
C MET A 220 14.88 -9.60 -0.52
N ASN A 221 14.38 -10.00 -1.69
CA ASN A 221 14.23 -11.42 -2.04
C ASN A 221 15.56 -12.09 -2.43
N THR A 222 16.58 -11.32 -2.81
CA THR A 222 17.84 -11.82 -3.37
C THR A 222 19.03 -11.58 -2.45
N CYS A 223 18.98 -10.52 -1.63
CA CYS A 223 20.09 -10.14 -0.77
C CYS A 223 20.33 -11.20 0.32
N LEU A 224 21.57 -11.68 0.43
CA LEU A 224 21.95 -12.67 1.44
C LEU A 224 21.70 -12.23 2.88
N LEU A 225 21.69 -10.91 3.15
CA LEU A 225 21.37 -10.38 4.47
C LEU A 225 19.89 -10.59 4.85
N TYR A 226 18.99 -10.71 3.84
CA TYR A 226 17.56 -10.95 4.06
C TYR A 226 17.17 -12.42 3.88
N THR A 227 17.92 -13.19 3.08
CA THR A 227 17.59 -14.59 2.76
C THR A 227 18.35 -15.59 3.58
N SER A 228 19.49 -15.23 4.16
CA SER A 228 20.25 -16.10 5.06
C SER A 228 19.92 -15.78 6.52
N PRO A 229 19.63 -16.78 7.37
CA PRO A 229 19.45 -16.54 8.78
C PRO A 229 20.73 -15.95 9.36
N SER A 230 20.66 -14.72 9.84
CA SER A 230 21.76 -14.09 10.58
C SER A 230 21.62 -14.41 12.07
N PRO A 231 22.67 -14.24 12.88
CA PRO A 231 22.54 -14.35 14.33
C PRO A 231 21.50 -13.38 14.92
N ARG A 232 21.17 -12.29 14.21
CA ARG A 232 20.11 -11.35 14.59
C ARG A 232 18.72 -11.89 14.27
N ASP A 233 18.56 -12.65 13.18
CA ASP A 233 17.28 -13.28 12.83
C ASP A 233 16.94 -14.40 13.82
N ILE A 234 17.96 -15.12 14.30
CA ILE A 234 17.81 -16.16 15.32
C ILE A 234 17.46 -15.55 16.70
N SER A 235 17.92 -14.33 16.98
CA SER A 235 17.68 -13.64 18.26
C SER A 235 16.35 -12.87 18.32
N GLY A 236 15.50 -12.95 17.30
CA GLY A 236 14.23 -12.21 17.23
C GLY A 236 14.40 -10.71 17.04
N SER A 237 15.59 -10.24 16.66
CA SER A 237 15.81 -8.82 16.38
C SER A 237 15.17 -8.44 15.04
N ARG A 238 14.34 -7.43 15.10
CA ARG A 238 13.61 -6.87 13.96
C ARG A 238 14.56 -6.32 12.90
N MET A 239 14.20 -6.48 11.62
CA MET A 239 14.88 -5.77 10.54
C MET A 239 14.88 -4.26 10.80
N PRO A 240 15.97 -3.55 10.46
CA PRO A 240 15.98 -2.10 10.57
C PRO A 240 14.87 -1.50 9.69
N SER A 241 14.09 -0.60 10.24
CA SER A 241 12.98 0.07 9.56
C SER A 241 13.44 1.14 8.57
N SER A 242 14.72 1.16 8.21
CA SER A 242 15.31 2.16 7.30
C SER A 242 16.38 1.52 6.43
N ALA A 243 16.04 1.22 5.22
CA ALA A 243 16.89 1.21 4.05
C ALA A 243 16.07 1.69 2.86
#